data_af8ec781d40786c135e1480975a8ce15
#
_entry.id   af8ec781d40786c135e1480975a8ce15
#
_cell.length_a   1.000
_cell.length_b   1.000
_cell.length_c   1.000
_cell.angle_alpha   90.00
_cell.angle_beta   90.00
_cell.angle_gamma   90.00
#
_symmetry.space_group_name_H-M   'P 1'
#
loop_
_entity.id
_entity.type
_entity.pdbx_description
1 polymer ?
#
loop_
_entity_poly.entity_id
_entity_poly.type
_entity_poly.pdbx_seq_one_letter_code
_entity_poly.pdbx_strand_id
1 'polypeptide(L)' 'MDITEDNYVAGLQAKNEKALKFFIEHDGWIVKSIVHKMMAKYPDKQEECMNDIFLAVWRNVDRYTGEKASFRTWLTAVAK' A
#
# COMPACT_ATOMS: atom_id res chain seq x y z
N MET A 1 20.71 -0.16 4.50
CA MET A 1 20.29 0.30 3.18
C MET A 1 19.21 1.36 3.34
N ASP A 2 19.39 2.50 2.69
CA ASP A 2 18.39 3.56 2.73
C ASP A 2 17.23 3.23 1.81
N ILE A 3 16.02 3.44 2.30
CA ILE A 3 14.82 3.21 1.51
C ILE A 3 14.51 4.46 0.67
N THR A 4 14.32 4.25 -0.62
CA THR A 4 14.03 5.31 -1.60
C THR A 4 12.87 4.90 -2.49
N GLU A 5 12.44 5.81 -3.36
CA GLU A 5 11.39 5.52 -4.35
C GLU A 5 11.76 4.35 -5.28
N ASP A 6 13.04 4.13 -5.49
CA ASP A 6 13.51 3.08 -6.40
C ASP A 6 13.53 1.70 -5.77
N ASN A 7 13.63 1.61 -4.44
CA ASN A 7 13.83 0.33 -3.78
C ASN A 7 12.81 -0.02 -2.69
N TYR A 8 11.84 0.86 -2.42
CA TYR A 8 10.93 0.59 -1.31
C TYR A 8 10.04 -0.64 -1.54
N VAL A 9 9.69 -0.94 -2.79
CA VAL A 9 8.89 -2.14 -3.10
C VAL A 9 9.70 -3.40 -2.79
N ALA A 10 10.96 -3.43 -3.23
CA ALA A 10 11.86 -4.54 -2.90
C ALA A 10 12.05 -4.67 -1.38
N GLY A 11 12.14 -3.54 -0.68
CA GLY A 11 12.22 -3.52 0.76
C GLY A 11 10.97 -4.11 1.43
N LEU A 12 9.79 -3.80 0.90
CA LEU A 12 8.54 -4.39 1.38
C LEU A 12 8.55 -5.91 1.18
N GLN A 13 9.00 -6.36 0.02
CA GLN A 13 9.09 -7.79 -0.29
C GLN A 13 10.06 -8.52 0.64
N ALA A 14 11.10 -7.82 1.09
CA ALA A 14 12.08 -8.33 2.04
C ALA A 14 11.62 -8.18 3.51
N LYS A 15 10.39 -7.69 3.73
CA LYS A 15 9.80 -7.45 5.05
C LYS A 15 10.60 -6.46 5.89
N ASN A 16 11.14 -5.43 5.22
CA ASN A 16 11.85 -4.35 5.88
C ASN A 16 10.86 -3.32 6.41
N GLU A 17 10.83 -3.13 7.72
CA GLU A 17 9.88 -2.21 8.37
C GLU A 17 10.08 -0.75 7.95
N LYS A 18 11.30 -0.36 7.61
CA LYS A 18 11.58 0.98 7.10
C LYS A 18 10.91 1.21 5.74
N ALA A 19 10.85 0.16 4.92
CA ALA A 19 10.16 0.21 3.64
C ALA A 19 8.65 0.34 3.83
N LEU A 20 8.09 -0.31 4.85
CA LEU A 20 6.68 -0.16 5.17
C LEU A 20 6.35 1.28 5.57
N LYS A 21 7.18 1.88 6.40
CA LYS A 21 7.00 3.29 6.79
C LYS A 21 7.09 4.20 5.57
N PHE A 22 8.08 3.97 4.71
CA PHE A 22 8.23 4.74 3.47
C PHE A 22 6.99 4.62 2.58
N PHE A 23 6.49 3.40 2.41
CA PHE A 23 5.30 3.13 1.61
C PHE A 23 4.09 3.91 2.15
N ILE A 24 3.86 3.86 3.45
CA ILE A 24 2.74 4.56 4.07
C ILE A 24 2.83 6.06 3.84
N GLU A 25 4.02 6.64 3.98
CA GLU A 25 4.23 8.07 3.77
C GLU A 25 4.17 8.47 2.29
N HIS A 26 4.69 7.62 1.40
CA HIS A 26 4.78 7.92 -0.03
C HIS A 26 3.48 7.65 -0.77
N ASP A 27 2.82 6.52 -0.49
CA ASP A 27 1.64 6.06 -1.21
C ASP A 27 0.36 6.08 -0.37
N GLY A 28 0.44 6.51 0.88
CA GLY A 28 -0.72 6.54 1.78
C GLY A 28 -1.87 7.39 1.23
N TRP A 29 -1.57 8.45 0.49
CA TRP A 29 -2.59 9.31 -0.10
C TRP A 29 -3.43 8.55 -1.14
N ILE A 30 -2.81 7.59 -1.84
CA ILE A 30 -3.53 6.76 -2.83
C ILE A 30 -4.56 5.90 -2.10
N VAL A 31 -4.13 5.23 -1.03
CA VAL A 31 -5.00 4.38 -0.21
C VAL A 31 -6.10 5.24 0.41
N LYS A 32 -5.76 6.41 0.93
CA LYS A 32 -6.73 7.33 1.51
C LYS A 32 -7.79 7.74 0.50
N SER A 33 -7.38 8.07 -0.73
CA SER A 33 -8.31 8.46 -1.80
C SER A 33 -9.29 7.33 -2.13
N ILE A 34 -8.78 6.10 -2.24
CA ILE A 34 -9.61 4.93 -2.55
C ILE A 34 -10.62 4.68 -1.42
N VAL A 35 -10.15 4.69 -0.18
CA VAL A 35 -10.99 4.46 0.99
C VAL A 35 -12.05 5.56 1.12
N HIS A 36 -11.66 6.81 0.88
CA HIS A 36 -12.58 7.94 0.96
C HIS A 36 -13.74 7.77 -0.03
N LYS A 37 -13.46 7.28 -1.22
CA LYS A 37 -14.51 7.01 -2.22
C LYS A 37 -15.39 5.83 -1.83
N MET A 38 -14.78 4.74 -1.36
CA MET A 38 -15.51 3.51 -1.01
C MET A 38 -16.34 3.66 0.25
N MET A 39 -15.82 4.42 1.22
CA MET A 39 -16.41 4.54 2.55
C MET A 39 -16.95 5.94 2.83
N ALA A 40 -17.40 6.64 1.77
CA ALA A 40 -17.90 8.03 1.90
C ALA A 40 -19.07 8.13 2.88
N LYS A 41 -19.91 7.09 2.98
CA LYS A 41 -21.06 7.05 3.90
C LYS A 41 -20.68 6.60 5.31
N TYR A 42 -19.45 6.15 5.52
CA TYR A 42 -18.99 5.58 6.78
C TYR A 42 -17.65 6.18 7.20
N PRO A 43 -17.61 7.49 7.51
CA PRO A 43 -16.32 8.15 7.81
C PRO A 43 -15.61 7.57 9.03
N ASP A 44 -16.36 7.01 9.97
CA ASP A 44 -15.82 6.37 11.17
C ASP A 44 -15.11 5.04 10.88
N LYS A 45 -15.35 4.46 9.69
CA LYS A 45 -14.71 3.21 9.27
C LYS A 45 -13.50 3.39 8.36
N GLN A 46 -13.23 4.62 7.92
CA GLN A 46 -12.17 4.87 6.94
C GLN A 46 -10.78 4.52 7.45
N GLU A 47 -10.46 4.89 8.68
CA GLU A 47 -9.16 4.61 9.25
C GLU A 47 -8.91 3.11 9.39
N GLU A 48 -9.90 2.36 9.86
CA GLU A 48 -9.83 0.91 9.96
C GLU A 48 -9.61 0.28 8.59
N CYS A 49 -10.35 0.74 7.59
CA CYS A 49 -10.21 0.26 6.22
C CYS A 49 -8.81 0.53 5.66
N MET A 50 -8.25 1.71 5.90
CA MET A 50 -6.89 2.04 5.49
C MET A 50 -5.87 1.10 6.12
N ASN A 51 -6.00 0.84 7.41
CA ASN A 51 -5.10 -0.07 8.11
C ASN A 51 -5.18 -1.49 7.55
N ASP A 52 -6.38 -1.95 7.23
CA ASP A 52 -6.59 -3.27 6.62
C ASP A 52 -5.89 -3.36 5.26
N ILE A 53 -5.95 -2.31 4.45
CA ILE A 53 -5.29 -2.26 3.15
C ILE A 53 -3.77 -2.29 3.32
N PHE A 54 -3.22 -1.50 4.26
CA PHE A 54 -1.78 -1.51 4.52
C PHE A 54 -1.30 -2.89 4.96
N LEU A 55 -2.06 -3.58 5.80
CA LEU A 55 -1.74 -4.94 6.21
C LEU A 55 -1.84 -5.93 5.05
N ALA A 56 -2.85 -5.78 4.18
CA ALA A 56 -2.99 -6.63 3.00
C ALA A 56 -1.80 -6.47 2.05
N VAL A 57 -1.34 -5.24 1.85
CA VAL A 57 -0.14 -4.97 1.04
C VAL A 57 1.08 -5.64 1.68
N TRP A 58 1.28 -5.45 2.96
CA TRP A 58 2.42 -6.03 3.70
C TRP A 58 2.47 -7.55 3.56
N ARG A 59 1.32 -8.21 3.63
CA ARG A 59 1.22 -9.68 3.56
C ARG A 59 1.37 -10.21 2.14
N ASN A 60 0.95 -9.46 1.13
CA ASN A 60 0.83 -9.97 -0.24
C ASN A 60 1.83 -9.39 -1.23
N VAL A 61 2.67 -8.44 -0.82
CA VAL A 61 3.60 -7.76 -1.74
C VAL A 61 4.62 -8.72 -2.35
N ASP A 62 4.91 -9.83 -1.69
CA ASP A 62 5.81 -10.84 -2.22
C ASP A 62 5.28 -11.51 -3.50
N ARG A 63 3.98 -11.40 -3.76
CA ARG A 63 3.35 -11.91 -4.98
C ARG A 63 3.43 -10.92 -6.15
N TYR A 64 3.76 -9.68 -5.86
CA TYR A 64 3.91 -8.68 -6.91
C TYR A 64 5.22 -8.92 -7.67
N THR A 65 5.14 -9.09 -9.00
CA THR A 65 6.31 -9.38 -9.85
C THR A 65 6.75 -8.18 -10.68
N GLY A 66 5.87 -7.20 -10.88
CA GLY A 66 6.16 -6.07 -11.74
C GLY A 66 6.02 -6.34 -13.24
N GLU A 67 5.69 -7.57 -13.62
CA GLU A 67 5.64 -7.96 -15.03
C GLU A 67 4.38 -7.45 -15.76
N LYS A 68 3.24 -7.44 -15.05
CA LYS A 68 1.95 -7.12 -15.67
C LYS A 68 1.45 -5.72 -15.39
N ALA A 69 1.90 -5.12 -14.29
CA ALA A 69 1.38 -3.82 -13.86
C ALA A 69 2.40 -3.11 -12.99
N SER A 70 2.29 -1.77 -12.93
CA SER A 70 3.08 -1.00 -11.98
C SER A 70 2.62 -1.30 -10.56
N PHE A 71 3.47 -0.99 -9.58
CA PHE A 71 3.13 -1.17 -8.17
C PHE A 71 1.85 -0.41 -7.80
N ARG A 72 1.69 0.81 -8.32
CA ARG A 72 0.49 1.62 -8.06
C ARG A 72 -0.77 0.93 -8.56
N THR A 73 -0.73 0.34 -9.75
CA THR A 73 -1.85 -0.43 -10.31
C THR A 73 -2.17 -1.64 -9.46
N TRP A 74 -1.13 -2.37 -9.04
CA TRP A 74 -1.29 -3.52 -8.15
C TRP A 74 -1.88 -3.10 -6.81
N LEU A 75 -1.39 -2.00 -6.23
CA LEU A 75 -1.91 -1.45 -4.97
C LEU A 75 -3.40 -1.12 -5.09
N THR A 76 -3.80 -0.50 -6.19
CA THR A 76 -5.20 -0.16 -6.44
C THR A 76 -6.07 -1.40 -6.48
N ALA A 77 -5.58 -2.47 -7.11
CA ALA A 77 -6.31 -3.75 -7.17
C ALA A 77 -6.45 -4.39 -5.79
N VAL A 78 -5.40 -4.32 -4.98
CA VAL A 78 -5.44 -4.87 -3.61
C VAL A 78 -6.43 -4.07 -2.73
N ALA A 79 -6.48 -2.76 -2.92
CA ALA A 79 -7.33 -1.87 -2.13
C ALA A 79 -8.83 -1.99 -2.46
N LYS A 80 -9.15 -2.53 -3.60
CA LYS A 80 -10.54 -2.78 -3.99
C LYS A 80 -10.96 -4.15 -3.51
#